data_d75ad821469d9bddd44fea4d1e4f90c0
#
_entry.id   d75ad821469d9bddd44fea4d1e4f90c0
#
_cell.length_a   1.000
_cell.length_b   1.000
_cell.length_c   1.000
_cell.angle_alpha   90.00
_cell.angle_beta   90.00
_cell.angle_gamma   90.00
#
_symmetry.space_group_name_H-M   'P 1'
#
loop_
_entity.id
_entity.type
_entity.pdbx_description
1 polymer ?
#
loop_
_entity_poly.entity_id
_entity_poly.type
_entity_poly.pdbx_seq_one_letter_code
_entity_poly.pdbx_strand_id
1 'polypeptide(L)'
;MLRRLVGSEMCIRDRGRCDVYTTDKSGVAAQRLRLSNPDDHMLLPEEIYKEPLGPVVRQGDDNWLNIVKWTHFAMLNAEEMGVTQANIDSHMNSTYPAMLRLLGKEGTFGEYLGLSNVWAVRIIKAVGNYSESYERNVGPNTPLQLDRGVNALWTNGGLQYGPPIR
;
A
#
# COMPACT_ATOMS: atom_id res chain seq x y z
N MET A 1 15.55 28.48 -2.36
CA MET A 1 16.53 28.09 -3.38
C MET A 1 16.48 26.56 -3.61
N LEU A 2 15.29 26.01 -3.94
CA LEU A 2 15.06 24.55 -4.05
C LEU A 2 14.08 24.25 -5.22
N ARG A 3 14.36 24.82 -6.38
CA ARG A 3 13.50 24.65 -7.57
C ARG A 3 14.17 23.88 -8.70
N ARG A 4 14.90 22.80 -8.43
CA ARG A 4 15.59 22.11 -9.54
C ARG A 4 15.96 20.64 -9.29
N LEU A 5 15.22 19.87 -8.49
CA LEU A 5 15.77 18.57 -8.12
C LEU A 5 15.24 17.36 -8.92
N VAL A 6 13.98 17.31 -9.34
CA VAL A 6 13.45 16.09 -9.96
C VAL A 6 13.77 15.91 -11.44
N GLY A 7 13.92 16.99 -12.20
CA GLY A 7 14.25 16.89 -13.63
C GLY A 7 15.77 16.98 -13.95
N SER A 8 16.56 17.51 -13.01
CA SER A 8 17.99 17.73 -13.21
C SER A 8 18.85 16.52 -12.86
N GLU A 9 18.42 15.69 -11.93
CA GLU A 9 19.18 14.52 -11.45
C GLU A 9 19.29 13.44 -12.52
N MET A 10 18.20 13.14 -13.24
CA MET A 10 18.21 12.22 -14.37
C MET A 10 19.10 12.74 -15.51
N CYS A 11 19.02 14.04 -15.84
CA CYS A 11 19.88 14.64 -16.85
C CYS A 11 21.36 14.65 -16.45
N ILE A 12 21.68 14.75 -15.17
CA ILE A 12 23.05 14.72 -14.65
C ILE A 12 23.63 13.32 -14.82
N ARG A 13 22.86 12.28 -14.52
CA ARG A 13 23.27 10.88 -14.65
C ARG A 13 23.45 10.49 -16.13
N ASP A 14 22.46 10.77 -16.99
CA ASP A 14 22.52 10.45 -18.42
C ASP A 14 23.71 11.12 -19.16
N ARG A 15 24.31 12.14 -18.54
CA ARG A 15 25.52 12.81 -19.02
C ARG A 15 26.81 12.29 -18.37
N GLY A 16 26.76 11.15 -17.67
CA GLY A 16 27.92 10.55 -17.01
C GLY A 16 28.48 11.38 -15.85
N ARG A 17 27.65 12.16 -15.18
CA ARG A 17 28.06 12.98 -14.03
C ARG A 17 27.85 12.30 -12.67
N CYS A 18 27.03 11.27 -12.63
CA CYS A 18 26.80 10.45 -11.44
C CYS A 18 26.51 9.00 -11.85
N ASP A 19 27.00 8.07 -11.06
CA ASP A 19 26.84 6.63 -11.25
C ASP A 19 25.69 6.06 -10.40
N VAL A 20 25.27 6.79 -9.35
CA VAL A 20 24.26 6.35 -8.39
C VAL A 20 23.18 7.41 -8.22
N TYR A 21 21.93 6.96 -8.17
CA TYR A 21 20.75 7.77 -7.89
C TYR A 21 19.98 7.20 -6.70
N THR A 22 19.57 8.04 -5.77
CA THR A 22 18.82 7.65 -4.58
C THR A 22 17.54 8.45 -4.43
N THR A 23 16.45 7.76 -4.15
CA THR A 23 15.15 8.30 -3.72
C THR A 23 14.35 7.16 -3.10
N ASP A 24 13.05 7.34 -2.86
CA ASP A 24 12.18 6.24 -2.43
C ASP A 24 12.18 5.09 -3.46
N LYS A 25 11.99 3.86 -2.97
CA LYS A 25 12.11 2.64 -3.78
C LYS A 25 11.19 2.64 -4.98
N SER A 26 9.96 3.11 -4.83
CA SER A 26 9.00 3.21 -5.93
C SER A 26 9.40 4.26 -6.95
N GLY A 27 9.95 5.38 -6.49
CA GLY A 27 10.48 6.45 -7.32
C GLY A 27 11.69 5.98 -8.14
N VAL A 28 12.66 5.27 -7.51
CA VAL A 28 13.82 4.70 -8.24
C VAL A 28 13.34 3.73 -9.32
N ALA A 29 12.41 2.82 -9.00
CA ALA A 29 11.87 1.87 -9.95
C ALA A 29 11.16 2.56 -11.13
N ALA A 30 10.32 3.56 -10.85
CA ALA A 30 9.63 4.33 -11.88
C ALA A 30 10.61 5.13 -12.75
N GLN A 31 11.67 5.68 -12.17
CA GLN A 31 12.70 6.40 -12.93
C GLN A 31 13.51 5.45 -13.82
N ARG A 32 13.84 4.24 -13.34
CA ARG A 32 14.52 3.23 -14.15
C ARG A 32 13.77 2.97 -15.47
N LEU A 33 12.44 2.88 -15.44
CA LEU A 33 11.63 2.64 -16.64
C LEU A 33 11.67 3.79 -17.66
N ARG A 34 12.12 4.97 -17.26
CA ARG A 34 12.26 6.13 -18.17
C ARG A 34 13.62 6.22 -18.85
N LEU A 35 14.56 5.36 -18.48
CA LEU A 35 15.88 5.33 -19.07
C LEU A 35 15.83 4.70 -20.46
N SER A 36 16.76 5.08 -21.34
CA SER A 36 16.86 4.53 -22.69
C SER A 36 17.11 3.02 -22.67
N ASN A 37 17.88 2.54 -21.68
CA ASN A 37 18.19 1.13 -21.47
C ASN A 37 17.94 0.77 -20.00
N PRO A 38 16.70 0.50 -19.58
CA PRO A 38 16.37 0.17 -18.17
C PRO A 38 17.15 -1.03 -17.63
N ASP A 39 17.48 -2.01 -18.48
CA ASP A 39 18.16 -3.25 -18.10
C ASP A 39 19.65 -3.07 -17.78
N ASP A 40 20.25 -1.97 -18.22
CA ASP A 40 21.63 -1.59 -17.85
C ASP A 40 21.73 -1.05 -16.40
N HIS A 41 20.60 -0.99 -15.70
CA HIS A 41 20.47 -0.36 -14.40
C HIS A 41 19.80 -1.30 -13.40
N MET A 42 20.43 -1.45 -12.26
CA MET A 42 19.89 -2.30 -11.18
C MET A 42 19.43 -1.47 -9.99
N LEU A 43 18.35 -1.90 -9.33
CA LEU A 43 17.99 -1.46 -7.99
C LEU A 43 18.78 -2.32 -7.01
N LEU A 44 19.55 -1.66 -6.13
CA LEU A 44 20.25 -2.37 -5.06
C LEU A 44 19.23 -2.89 -4.03
N PRO A 45 19.46 -4.07 -3.45
CA PRO A 45 18.56 -4.65 -2.45
C PRO A 45 18.62 -3.91 -1.09
N GLU A 46 19.70 -3.17 -0.82
CA GLU A 46 19.92 -2.48 0.43
C GLU A 46 19.00 -1.27 0.56
N GLU A 47 18.29 -1.21 1.69
CA GLU A 47 17.49 -0.05 2.09
C GLU A 47 18.29 0.80 3.08
N ILE A 48 18.74 1.97 2.64
CA ILE A 48 19.66 2.84 3.41
C ILE A 48 18.95 3.72 4.41
N TYR A 49 17.65 3.98 4.26
CA TYR A 49 16.84 4.74 5.22
C TYR A 49 15.33 4.50 5.01
N LYS A 50 14.51 5.03 5.91
CA LYS A 50 13.05 4.89 5.89
C LYS A 50 12.41 6.12 5.28
N GLU A 51 11.49 5.91 4.35
CA GLU A 51 10.69 6.96 3.73
C GLU A 51 9.23 6.50 3.64
N PRO A 52 8.47 6.58 4.76
CA PRO A 52 7.09 6.13 4.81
C PRO A 52 6.19 7.07 3.99
N LEU A 53 5.78 6.62 2.83
CA LEU A 53 4.82 7.31 1.98
C LEU A 53 3.40 6.92 2.39
N GLY A 54 2.48 7.87 2.31
CA GLY A 54 1.07 7.63 2.64
C GLY A 54 0.14 8.66 2.03
N PRO A 55 -1.18 8.38 2.04
CA PRO A 55 -2.18 9.35 1.62
C PRO A 55 -2.14 10.60 2.49
N VAL A 56 -2.31 11.76 1.87
CA VAL A 56 -2.40 13.06 2.57
C VAL A 56 -3.84 13.51 2.56
N VAL A 57 -4.34 13.94 3.71
CA VAL A 57 -5.67 14.52 3.88
C VAL A 57 -5.56 15.97 4.35
N ARG A 58 -6.63 16.74 4.18
CA ARG A 58 -6.69 18.13 4.66
C ARG A 58 -6.58 18.14 6.18
N GLN A 59 -5.75 19.03 6.72
CA GLN A 59 -5.64 19.23 8.17
C GLN A 59 -6.98 19.71 8.76
N GLY A 60 -7.38 19.11 9.88
CA GLY A 60 -8.65 19.44 10.56
C GLY A 60 -9.85 18.67 10.01
N ASP A 61 -9.69 17.80 9.02
CA ASP A 61 -10.71 16.87 8.57
C ASP A 61 -10.49 15.49 9.21
N ASP A 62 -10.75 15.40 10.50
CA ASP A 62 -10.50 14.18 11.28
C ASP A 62 -11.39 13.02 10.86
N ASN A 63 -12.61 13.31 10.39
CA ASN A 63 -13.48 12.25 9.90
C ASN A 63 -12.92 11.61 8.64
N TRP A 64 -12.50 12.42 7.66
CA TRP A 64 -11.87 11.91 6.44
C TRP A 64 -10.55 11.18 6.73
N LEU A 65 -9.73 11.72 7.65
CA LEU A 65 -8.52 11.04 8.13
C LEU A 65 -8.83 9.64 8.68
N ASN A 66 -9.87 9.54 9.51
CA ASN A 66 -10.27 8.26 10.07
C ASN A 66 -10.78 7.29 9.00
N ILE A 67 -11.56 7.75 8.02
CA ILE A 67 -12.00 6.92 6.89
C ILE A 67 -10.81 6.37 6.12
N VAL A 68 -9.85 7.21 5.72
CA VAL A 68 -8.65 6.81 4.96
C VAL A 68 -7.81 5.83 5.78
N LYS A 69 -7.55 6.14 7.04
CA LYS A 69 -6.77 5.29 7.95
C LYS A 69 -7.41 3.91 8.15
N TRP A 70 -8.69 3.87 8.47
CA TRP A 70 -9.40 2.61 8.69
C TRP A 70 -9.63 1.81 7.41
N THR A 71 -9.72 2.46 6.26
CA THR A 71 -9.68 1.79 4.95
C THR A 71 -8.40 0.98 4.80
N HIS A 72 -7.25 1.59 5.06
CA HIS A 72 -5.96 0.89 5.02
C HIS A 72 -5.90 -0.26 6.03
N PHE A 73 -6.30 -0.04 7.27
CA PHE A 73 -6.32 -1.07 8.30
C PHE A 73 -7.29 -2.23 7.97
N ALA A 74 -8.44 -1.94 7.38
CA ALA A 74 -9.35 -2.99 6.93
C ALA A 74 -8.74 -3.86 5.83
N MET A 75 -8.01 -3.27 4.90
CA MET A 75 -7.30 -4.02 3.84
C MET A 75 -6.17 -4.88 4.42
N LEU A 76 -5.43 -4.40 5.43
CA LEU A 76 -4.41 -5.19 6.13
C LEU A 76 -5.02 -6.34 6.93
N ASN A 77 -6.09 -6.08 7.70
CA ASN A 77 -6.82 -7.12 8.44
C ASN A 77 -7.40 -8.18 7.50
N ALA A 78 -7.91 -7.77 6.33
CA ALA A 78 -8.39 -8.70 5.32
C ALA A 78 -7.27 -9.60 4.79
N GLU A 79 -6.10 -9.04 4.49
CA GLU A 79 -4.93 -9.82 4.08
C GLU A 79 -4.51 -10.81 5.16
N GLU A 80 -4.42 -10.38 6.42
CA GLU A 80 -4.03 -11.21 7.57
C GLU A 80 -5.00 -12.38 7.80
N MET A 81 -6.29 -12.16 7.54
CA MET A 81 -7.33 -13.20 7.63
C MET A 81 -7.51 -14.01 6.33
N GLY A 82 -6.71 -13.78 5.31
CA GLY A 82 -6.80 -14.47 4.02
C GLY A 82 -8.04 -14.12 3.20
N VAL A 83 -8.66 -12.96 3.47
CA VAL A 83 -9.82 -12.47 2.71
C VAL A 83 -9.36 -11.70 1.48
N THR A 84 -9.84 -12.09 0.33
CA THR A 84 -9.51 -11.50 -0.97
C THR A 84 -10.77 -10.99 -1.68
N GLN A 85 -10.56 -10.23 -2.76
CA GLN A 85 -11.66 -9.81 -3.63
C GLN A 85 -12.48 -11.02 -4.14
N ALA A 86 -11.79 -12.11 -4.47
CA ALA A 86 -12.42 -13.29 -5.05
C ALA A 86 -13.18 -14.14 -4.03
N ASN A 87 -12.73 -14.18 -2.76
CA ASN A 87 -13.26 -15.12 -1.76
C ASN A 87 -14.12 -14.49 -0.66
N ILE A 88 -14.26 -13.16 -0.61
CA ILE A 88 -14.99 -12.47 0.48
C ILE A 88 -16.42 -12.98 0.66
N ASP A 89 -17.10 -13.35 -0.43
CA ASP A 89 -18.46 -13.86 -0.36
C ASP A 89 -18.54 -15.24 0.32
N SER A 90 -17.50 -16.07 0.23
CA SER A 90 -17.45 -17.36 0.92
C SER A 90 -17.31 -17.22 2.45
N HIS A 91 -16.76 -16.09 2.93
CA HIS A 91 -16.62 -15.78 4.34
C HIS A 91 -17.90 -15.23 5.00
N MET A 92 -18.95 -14.94 4.21
CA MET A 92 -20.19 -14.35 4.73
C MET A 92 -20.88 -15.22 5.79
N ASN A 93 -20.62 -16.52 5.85
CA ASN A 93 -21.15 -17.43 6.86
C ASN A 93 -20.14 -17.79 7.96
N SER A 94 -19.05 -17.04 8.09
CA SER A 94 -18.07 -17.22 9.15
C SER A 94 -18.70 -17.05 10.54
N THR A 95 -18.19 -17.79 11.51
CA THR A 95 -18.51 -17.65 12.94
C THR A 95 -17.35 -17.02 13.73
N TYR A 96 -16.24 -16.73 13.05
CA TYR A 96 -15.06 -16.13 13.70
C TYR A 96 -15.29 -14.66 14.02
N PRO A 97 -15.20 -14.21 15.28
CA PRO A 97 -15.60 -12.86 15.68
C PRO A 97 -14.88 -11.72 14.94
N ALA A 98 -13.56 -11.84 14.69
CA ALA A 98 -12.82 -10.83 13.94
C ALA A 98 -13.31 -10.72 12.49
N MET A 99 -13.66 -11.86 11.89
CA MET A 99 -14.25 -11.91 10.56
C MET A 99 -15.63 -11.26 10.53
N LEU A 100 -16.48 -11.54 11.53
CA LEU A 100 -17.82 -10.94 11.63
C LEU A 100 -17.74 -9.41 11.72
N ARG A 101 -16.75 -8.87 12.45
CA ARG A 101 -16.53 -7.42 12.53
C ARG A 101 -16.05 -6.83 11.22
N LEU A 102 -15.11 -7.47 10.54
CA LEU A 102 -14.65 -7.06 9.20
C LEU A 102 -15.82 -7.05 8.20
N LEU A 103 -16.69 -8.05 8.27
CA LEU A 103 -17.86 -8.17 7.39
C LEU A 103 -19.02 -7.23 7.79
N GLY A 104 -18.91 -6.51 8.91
CA GLY A 104 -19.97 -5.62 9.41
C GLY A 104 -21.19 -6.34 9.95
N LYS A 105 -21.05 -7.60 10.40
CA LYS A 105 -22.10 -8.43 10.97
C LYS A 105 -22.12 -8.40 12.51
N GLU A 106 -21.04 -7.94 13.12
CA GLU A 106 -20.90 -7.71 14.54
C GLU A 106 -20.40 -6.28 14.77
N GLY A 107 -21.07 -5.53 15.64
CA GLY A 107 -20.78 -4.14 15.95
C GLY A 107 -21.31 -3.15 14.90
N THR A 108 -21.17 -1.85 15.21
CA THR A 108 -21.63 -0.72 14.38
C THR A 108 -20.46 0.18 13.97
N PHE A 109 -19.32 -0.40 13.66
CA PHE A 109 -18.07 0.33 13.45
C PHE A 109 -18.10 1.25 12.22
N GLY A 110 -18.93 0.95 11.22
CA GLY A 110 -19.14 1.84 10.09
C GLY A 110 -19.80 3.15 10.48
N GLU A 111 -20.73 3.12 11.43
CA GLU A 111 -21.47 4.31 11.89
C GLU A 111 -20.54 5.35 12.53
N TYR A 112 -19.50 4.91 13.27
CA TYR A 112 -18.48 5.81 13.82
C TYR A 112 -17.68 6.57 12.75
N LEU A 113 -17.65 6.05 11.53
CA LEU A 113 -17.03 6.69 10.36
C LEU A 113 -18.05 7.46 9.50
N GLY A 114 -19.34 7.44 9.88
CA GLY A 114 -20.43 7.96 9.05
C GLY A 114 -20.69 7.11 7.81
N LEU A 115 -20.33 5.82 7.85
CA LEU A 115 -20.46 4.86 6.75
C LEU A 115 -21.42 3.73 7.12
N SER A 116 -21.83 2.93 6.15
CA SER A 116 -22.56 1.69 6.41
C SER A 116 -21.65 0.66 7.07
N ASN A 117 -22.20 -0.25 7.89
CA ASN A 117 -21.41 -1.27 8.58
C ASN A 117 -20.70 -2.24 7.62
N VAL A 118 -21.14 -2.36 6.37
CA VAL A 118 -20.47 -3.16 5.33
C VAL A 118 -19.40 -2.39 4.53
N TRP A 119 -18.89 -1.28 5.06
CA TRP A 119 -17.90 -0.44 4.39
C TRP A 119 -16.64 -1.22 3.98
N ALA A 120 -16.09 -2.04 4.89
CA ALA A 120 -14.90 -2.85 4.60
C ALA A 120 -15.17 -3.90 3.51
N VAL A 121 -16.35 -4.54 3.50
CA VAL A 121 -16.77 -5.46 2.45
C VAL A 121 -16.79 -4.76 1.08
N ARG A 122 -17.31 -3.53 1.02
CA ARG A 122 -17.34 -2.75 -0.22
C ARG A 122 -15.94 -2.42 -0.74
N ILE A 123 -15.01 -2.07 0.15
CA ILE A 123 -13.62 -1.80 -0.21
C ILE A 123 -12.98 -3.06 -0.79
N ILE A 124 -13.06 -4.19 -0.08
CA ILE A 124 -12.42 -5.43 -0.51
C ILE A 124 -13.03 -5.97 -1.81
N LYS A 125 -14.34 -5.84 -2.00
CA LYS A 125 -14.98 -6.18 -3.29
C LYS A 125 -14.52 -5.28 -4.44
N ALA A 126 -14.24 -4.01 -4.16
CA ALA A 126 -13.85 -3.06 -5.19
C ALA A 126 -12.37 -3.19 -5.57
N VAL A 127 -11.48 -3.32 -4.58
CA VAL A 127 -10.03 -3.20 -4.80
C VAL A 127 -9.21 -4.34 -4.21
N GLY A 128 -9.83 -5.29 -3.53
CA GLY A 128 -9.13 -6.38 -2.85
C GLY A 128 -8.52 -5.97 -1.51
N ASN A 129 -7.77 -6.88 -0.91
CA ASN A 129 -6.98 -6.62 0.29
C ASN A 129 -5.69 -5.84 -0.05
N TYR A 130 -4.85 -5.55 0.95
CA TYR A 130 -3.64 -4.75 0.71
C TYR A 130 -2.63 -5.49 -0.19
N SER A 131 -2.46 -6.80 -0.05
CA SER A 131 -1.60 -7.59 -0.94
C SER A 131 -2.05 -7.50 -2.39
N GLU A 132 -3.34 -7.72 -2.65
CA GLU A 132 -3.89 -7.63 -4.01
C GLU A 132 -3.70 -6.25 -4.63
N SER A 133 -3.88 -5.20 -3.82
CA SER A 133 -3.63 -3.82 -4.26
C SER A 133 -2.16 -3.57 -4.56
N TYR A 134 -1.25 -4.02 -3.70
CA TYR A 134 0.19 -3.89 -3.90
C TYR A 134 0.65 -4.62 -5.17
N GLU A 135 0.29 -5.91 -5.29
CA GLU A 135 0.68 -6.75 -6.43
C GLU A 135 0.21 -6.18 -7.76
N ARG A 136 -1.00 -5.66 -7.81
CA ARG A 136 -1.57 -5.07 -9.02
C ARG A 136 -0.89 -3.77 -9.44
N ASN A 137 -0.43 -2.95 -8.49
CA ASN A 137 0.06 -1.61 -8.79
C ASN A 137 1.58 -1.53 -8.90
N VAL A 138 2.32 -2.25 -8.07
CA VAL A 138 3.77 -2.14 -7.97
C VAL A 138 4.50 -3.47 -7.86
N GLY A 139 3.78 -4.56 -7.70
CA GLY A 139 4.30 -5.90 -7.42
C GLY A 139 5.19 -6.49 -8.51
N PRO A 140 5.74 -7.70 -8.27
CA PRO A 140 6.69 -8.36 -9.17
C PRO A 140 6.21 -8.57 -10.61
N ASN A 141 4.89 -8.68 -10.81
CA ASN A 141 4.28 -8.87 -12.13
C ASN A 141 3.96 -7.54 -12.85
N THR A 142 4.31 -6.41 -12.27
CA THR A 142 4.18 -5.09 -12.89
C THR A 142 5.50 -4.65 -13.52
N PRO A 143 5.51 -3.61 -14.36
CA PRO A 143 6.76 -3.06 -14.87
C PRO A 143 7.74 -2.58 -13.78
N LEU A 144 7.25 -2.25 -12.58
CA LEU A 144 8.07 -1.80 -11.45
C LEU A 144 8.82 -2.96 -10.78
N GLN A 145 8.25 -4.17 -10.79
CA GLN A 145 8.83 -5.41 -10.28
C GLN A 145 9.32 -5.30 -8.82
N LEU A 146 8.51 -4.70 -7.96
CA LEU A 146 8.87 -4.51 -6.55
C LEU A 146 8.35 -5.64 -5.68
N ASP A 147 9.27 -6.31 -4.98
CA ASP A 147 8.92 -7.23 -3.89
C ASP A 147 8.33 -6.46 -2.70
N ARG A 148 7.48 -7.14 -1.93
CA ARG A 148 6.84 -6.58 -0.74
C ARG A 148 7.86 -6.08 0.28
N GLY A 149 8.90 -6.85 0.57
CA GLY A 149 9.92 -6.50 1.56
C GLY A 149 9.30 -5.99 2.87
N VAL A 150 9.70 -4.79 3.31
CA VAL A 150 9.15 -4.14 4.52
C VAL A 150 7.66 -3.82 4.42
N ASN A 151 7.07 -3.81 3.23
CA ASN A 151 5.63 -3.63 3.02
C ASN A 151 4.82 -4.93 3.17
N ALA A 152 5.45 -6.06 3.47
CA ALA A 152 4.75 -7.27 3.84
C ALA A 152 4.10 -7.14 5.23
N LEU A 153 3.13 -8.02 5.53
CA LEU A 153 2.56 -8.12 6.88
C LEU A 153 3.63 -8.45 7.92
N TRP A 154 3.43 -8.01 9.14
CA TRP A 154 4.27 -8.33 10.29
C TRP A 154 4.44 -9.84 10.50
N THR A 155 3.42 -10.63 10.21
CA THR A 155 3.46 -12.10 10.23
C THR A 155 4.37 -12.69 9.17
N ASN A 156 4.69 -11.94 8.12
CA ASN A 156 5.52 -12.34 6.99
C ASN A 156 6.88 -11.59 6.98
N GLY A 157 7.29 -11.07 8.12
CA GLY A 157 8.59 -10.38 8.29
C GLY A 157 8.61 -8.93 7.83
N GLY A 158 7.48 -8.36 7.45
CA GLY A 158 7.34 -6.94 7.09
C GLY A 158 6.97 -6.05 8.27
N LEU A 159 6.60 -4.81 7.96
CA LEU A 159 6.20 -3.79 8.95
C LEU A 159 4.71 -3.45 8.92
N GLN A 160 3.94 -4.03 7.98
CA GLN A 160 2.53 -3.71 7.88
C GLN A 160 1.74 -4.39 8.99
N TYR A 161 1.07 -3.57 9.78
CA TYR A 161 0.29 -3.97 10.94
C TYR A 161 -1.01 -3.18 10.98
N GLY A 162 -2.14 -3.86 11.00
CA GLY A 162 -3.47 -3.28 11.16
C GLY A 162 -4.01 -3.54 12.58
N PRO A 163 -4.42 -2.50 13.35
CA PRO A 163 -5.13 -2.74 14.60
C PRO A 163 -6.43 -3.50 14.31
N PRO A 164 -6.85 -4.39 15.23
CA PRO A 164 -8.10 -5.13 15.05
C PRO A 164 -9.32 -4.19 15.10
N ILE A 165 -10.33 -4.49 14.29
CA ILE A 165 -11.64 -3.82 14.33
C ILE A 165 -12.37 -4.30 15.60
N ARG A 166 -12.51 -3.41 16.60
CA ARG A 166 -13.17 -3.71 17.89
C ARG A 166 -13.58 -2.43 18.63
#